data_6b63b9a45add910e18e51bad98face1a
#
_entry.id   6b63b9a45add910e18e51bad98face1a
#
_cell.length_a   1.000
_cell.length_b   1.000
_cell.length_c   1.000
_cell.angle_alpha   90.00
_cell.angle_beta   90.00
_cell.angle_gamma   90.00
#
_symmetry.space_group_name_H-M   'P 1'
#
loop_
_entity.id
_entity.type
_entity.pdbx_description
1 polymer ?
#
loop_
_entity_poly.entity_id
_entity_poly.type
_entity_poly.pdbx_seq_one_letter_code
_entity_poly.pdbx_strand_id
1 'polypeptide(L)'
;MQFNKEDIDIGERLRTVRENMHMTREEFSEKIDITDSFLGQIERGERALSAKTLKKVVKYTGISADYLLFGKNSSNSTIQKINNILTVNSETTSDFIYHIVMCSNDFCKKIKEENKN
;
A
#
# COMPACT_ATOMS: atom_id res chain seq x y z
N MET A 1 16.18 -16.93 19.21
CA MET A 1 14.93 -16.24 18.81
C MET A 1 14.56 -16.72 17.43
N GLN A 2 13.42 -17.41 17.31
CA GLN A 2 12.94 -17.85 16.00
C GLN A 2 12.02 -16.79 15.43
N PHE A 3 12.38 -16.26 14.26
CA PHE A 3 11.50 -15.34 13.55
C PHE A 3 10.46 -16.14 12.78
N ASN A 4 9.22 -15.73 12.92
CA ASN A 4 8.13 -16.31 12.14
C ASN A 4 8.25 -15.83 10.69
N LYS A 5 8.16 -16.76 9.73
CA LYS A 5 8.24 -16.43 8.32
C LYS A 5 7.17 -15.42 7.90
N GLU A 6 5.98 -15.55 8.45
CA GLU A 6 4.88 -14.60 8.16
C GLU A 6 5.25 -13.18 8.59
N ASP A 7 5.85 -13.03 9.76
CA ASP A 7 6.28 -11.72 10.27
C ASP A 7 7.39 -11.12 9.40
N ILE A 8 8.31 -11.95 8.92
CA ILE A 8 9.37 -11.53 8.02
C ILE A 8 8.78 -11.02 6.69
N ASP A 9 7.86 -11.77 6.12
CA ASP A 9 7.21 -11.42 4.85
C ASP A 9 6.40 -10.12 4.98
N ILE A 10 5.65 -9.97 6.07
CA ILE A 10 4.89 -8.76 6.36
C ILE A 10 5.85 -7.56 6.52
N GLY A 11 6.93 -7.76 7.25
CA GLY A 11 7.93 -6.71 7.47
C GLY A 11 8.59 -6.24 6.16
N GLU A 12 8.89 -7.17 5.27
CA GLU A 12 9.44 -6.85 3.95
C GLU A 12 8.46 -6.05 3.11
N ARG A 13 7.18 -6.42 3.14
CA ARG A 13 6.15 -5.69 2.41
C ARG A 13 5.99 -4.27 2.96
N LEU A 14 6.01 -4.12 4.27
CA LEU A 14 5.93 -2.82 4.92
C LEU A 14 7.12 -1.94 4.54
N ARG A 15 8.32 -2.51 4.55
CA ARG A 15 9.52 -1.81 4.11
C ARG A 15 9.42 -1.36 2.65
N THR A 16 8.93 -2.24 1.78
CA THR A 16 8.72 -1.91 0.36
C THR A 16 7.75 -0.75 0.20
N VAL A 17 6.65 -0.75 0.95
CA VAL A 17 5.69 0.36 0.95
C VAL A 17 6.38 1.66 1.34
N ARG A 18 7.17 1.64 2.41
CA ARG A 18 7.89 2.82 2.87
C ARG A 18 8.89 3.33 1.82
N GLU A 19 9.66 2.43 1.26
CA GLU A 19 10.66 2.78 0.23
C GLU A 19 10.01 3.35 -1.03
N ASN A 20 8.88 2.80 -1.43
CA ASN A 20 8.12 3.31 -2.57
C ASN A 20 7.56 4.71 -2.33
N MET A 21 7.37 5.09 -1.08
CA MET A 21 6.97 6.43 -0.70
C MET A 21 8.18 7.38 -0.57
N HIS A 22 9.38 6.88 -0.83
CA HIS A 22 10.63 7.63 -0.69
C HIS A 22 10.83 8.22 0.70
N MET A 23 10.45 7.46 1.72
CA MET A 23 10.55 7.88 3.12
C MET A 23 11.61 7.09 3.87
N THR A 24 12.35 7.78 4.71
CA THR A 24 13.24 7.12 5.66
C THR A 24 12.40 6.43 6.73
N ARG A 25 13.01 5.49 7.46
CA ARG A 25 12.35 4.82 8.56
C ARG A 25 11.90 5.82 9.64
N GLU A 26 12.74 6.81 9.93
CA GLU A 26 12.39 7.87 10.89
C GLU A 26 11.17 8.67 10.46
N GLU A 27 11.15 9.11 9.19
CA GLU A 27 10.03 9.86 8.65
C GLU A 27 8.73 9.07 8.69
N PHE A 28 8.78 7.81 8.26
CA PHE A 28 7.59 6.95 8.22
C PHE A 28 7.07 6.65 9.64
N SER A 29 7.98 6.33 10.57
CA SER A 29 7.60 6.04 11.94
C SER A 29 6.91 7.24 12.61
N GLU A 30 7.38 8.45 12.33
CA GLU A 30 6.76 9.67 12.82
C GLU A 30 5.33 9.82 12.28
N LYS A 31 5.13 9.55 10.99
CA LYS A 31 3.82 9.68 10.35
C LYS A 31 2.79 8.69 10.88
N ILE A 32 3.22 7.49 11.26
CA ILE A 32 2.31 6.48 11.81
C ILE A 32 2.37 6.40 13.34
N ASP A 33 3.03 7.35 13.97
CA ASP A 33 3.09 7.50 15.44
C ASP A 33 3.58 6.24 16.14
N ILE A 34 4.75 5.75 15.72
CA ILE A 34 5.51 4.70 16.40
C ILE A 34 6.97 5.12 16.44
N THR A 35 7.77 4.45 17.26
CA THR A 35 9.21 4.74 17.31
C THR A 35 9.93 4.15 16.09
N ASP A 36 11.03 4.80 15.71
CA ASP A 36 11.89 4.30 14.65
C ASP A 36 12.40 2.87 14.95
N SER A 37 12.78 2.63 16.18
CA SER A 37 13.25 1.33 16.63
C SER A 37 12.17 0.25 16.49
N PHE A 38 10.94 0.59 16.88
CA PHE A 38 9.81 -0.33 16.75
C PHE A 38 9.51 -0.67 15.29
N LEU A 39 9.51 0.34 14.43
CA LEU A 39 9.32 0.13 12.99
C LEU A 39 10.42 -0.78 12.42
N GLY A 40 11.68 -0.54 12.81
CA GLY A 40 12.78 -1.38 12.37
C GLY A 40 12.61 -2.84 12.77
N GLN A 41 12.12 -3.08 13.97
CA GLN A 41 11.86 -4.44 14.45
C GLN A 41 10.77 -5.12 13.60
N ILE A 42 9.71 -4.40 13.26
CA ILE A 42 8.65 -4.94 12.41
C ILE A 42 9.18 -5.24 11.01
N GLU A 43 9.93 -4.32 10.43
CA GLU A 43 10.49 -4.49 9.08
C GLU A 43 11.44 -5.67 8.97
N ARG A 44 12.16 -5.97 10.04
CA ARG A 44 13.07 -7.13 10.07
C ARG A 44 12.40 -8.44 10.46
N GLY A 45 11.11 -8.39 10.80
CA GLY A 45 10.38 -9.58 11.25
C GLY A 45 10.64 -9.97 12.70
N GLU A 46 11.28 -9.10 13.47
CA GLU A 46 11.55 -9.34 14.88
C GLU A 46 10.32 -9.18 15.76
N ARG A 47 9.35 -8.42 15.27
CA ARG A 47 8.06 -8.21 15.93
C ARG A 47 6.92 -8.35 14.94
N ALA A 48 5.81 -8.88 15.42
CA ALA A 48 4.59 -8.99 14.65
C ALA A 48 3.95 -7.62 14.45
N LEU A 49 3.31 -7.42 13.31
CA LEU A 49 2.50 -6.24 13.04
C LEU A 49 1.18 -6.36 13.79
N SER A 50 1.00 -5.55 14.83
CA SER A 50 -0.24 -5.55 15.61
C SER A 50 -1.38 -4.92 14.81
N ALA A 51 -2.63 -5.24 15.19
CA ALA A 51 -3.81 -4.64 14.57
C ALA A 51 -3.80 -3.12 14.72
N LYS A 52 -3.35 -2.61 15.85
CA LYS A 52 -3.25 -1.16 16.10
C LYS A 52 -2.30 -0.49 15.11
N THR A 53 -1.11 -1.07 14.93
CA THR A 53 -0.11 -0.53 13.99
C THR A 53 -0.57 -0.70 12.55
N LEU A 54 -1.20 -1.83 12.22
CA LEU A 54 -1.77 -2.07 10.90
C LEU A 54 -2.78 -0.99 10.53
N LYS A 55 -3.66 -0.63 11.45
CA LYS A 55 -4.64 0.45 11.23
C LYS A 55 -3.96 1.78 10.93
N LYS A 56 -2.90 2.11 11.66
CA LYS A 56 -2.13 3.34 11.43
C LYS A 56 -1.50 3.35 10.04
N VAL A 57 -0.90 2.24 9.64
CA VAL A 57 -0.28 2.11 8.32
C VAL A 57 -1.33 2.25 7.22
N VAL A 58 -2.43 1.53 7.31
CA VAL A 58 -3.50 1.56 6.31
C VAL A 58 -4.11 2.95 6.19
N LYS A 59 -4.37 3.61 7.30
CA LYS A 59 -4.91 4.98 7.29
C LYS A 59 -3.97 5.98 6.63
N TYR A 60 -2.67 5.85 6.89
CA TYR A 60 -1.69 6.79 6.34
C TYR A 60 -1.39 6.52 4.87
N THR A 61 -1.21 5.25 4.50
CA THR A 61 -0.77 4.86 3.16
C THR A 61 -1.92 4.55 2.21
N GLY A 62 -3.09 4.20 2.74
CA GLY A 62 -4.20 3.71 1.92
C GLY A 62 -4.00 2.33 1.33
N ILE A 63 -2.90 1.67 1.71
CA ILE A 63 -2.58 0.36 1.15
C ILE A 63 -3.54 -0.70 1.71
N SER A 64 -3.80 -1.75 0.92
CA SER A 64 -4.67 -2.85 1.35
C SER A 64 -4.06 -3.61 2.53
N ALA A 65 -4.85 -3.84 3.57
CA ALA A 65 -4.45 -4.69 4.68
C ALA A 65 -4.20 -6.13 4.21
N ASP A 66 -5.00 -6.61 3.27
CA ASP A 66 -4.82 -7.93 2.69
C ASP A 66 -3.48 -8.06 1.98
N TYR A 67 -3.05 -7.02 1.27
CA TYR A 67 -1.74 -7.01 0.65
C TYR A 67 -0.62 -7.11 1.69
N LEU A 68 -0.69 -6.29 2.74
CA LEU A 68 0.34 -6.32 3.79
C LEU A 68 0.42 -7.68 4.48
N LEU A 69 -0.73 -8.24 4.84
CA LEU A 69 -0.80 -9.47 5.63
C LEU A 69 -0.54 -10.73 4.81
N PHE A 70 -1.03 -10.78 3.57
CA PHE A 70 -1.03 -12.01 2.78
C PHE A 70 -0.30 -11.90 1.46
N GLY A 71 0.10 -10.69 1.06
CA GLY A 71 0.77 -10.47 -0.22
C GLY A 71 -0.14 -10.64 -1.42
N LYS A 72 -1.44 -10.73 -1.20
CA LYS A 72 -2.41 -10.92 -2.28
C LYS A 72 -2.91 -9.59 -2.79
N ASN A 73 -2.67 -9.36 -4.06
CA ASN A 73 -3.30 -8.26 -4.76
C ASN A 73 -4.72 -8.68 -5.10
N SER A 74 -5.72 -7.86 -4.71
CA SER A 74 -7.07 -8.06 -5.16
C SER A 74 -7.12 -7.95 -6.68
N SER A 75 -7.55 -8.97 -7.33
CA SER A 75 -7.95 -9.20 -8.72
C SER A 75 -7.34 -8.39 -9.88
N ASN A 76 -6.59 -7.30 -9.66
CA ASN A 76 -5.94 -6.57 -10.75
C ASN A 76 -4.77 -5.73 -10.22
N SER A 77 -3.55 -6.18 -10.51
CA SER A 77 -2.32 -5.52 -10.06
C SER A 77 -2.18 -4.08 -10.58
N THR A 78 -2.75 -3.78 -11.74
CA THR A 78 -2.71 -2.44 -12.32
C THR A 78 -3.56 -1.47 -11.52
N ILE A 79 -4.76 -1.88 -11.11
CA ILE A 79 -5.64 -1.07 -10.27
C ILE A 79 -4.97 -0.77 -8.93
N GLN A 80 -4.30 -1.75 -8.34
CA GLN A 80 -3.59 -1.54 -7.09
C GLN A 80 -2.42 -0.57 -7.23
N LYS A 81 -1.66 -0.66 -8.30
CA LYS A 81 -0.58 0.29 -8.57
C LYS A 81 -1.11 1.70 -8.68
N ILE A 82 -2.23 1.87 -9.36
CA ILE A 82 -2.88 3.17 -9.50
C ILE A 82 -3.36 3.69 -8.14
N ASN A 83 -4.00 2.84 -7.34
CA ASN A 83 -4.46 3.20 -6.01
C ASN A 83 -3.30 3.62 -5.10
N ASN A 84 -2.16 2.93 -5.18
CA ASN A 84 -0.97 3.28 -4.41
C ASN A 84 -0.44 4.67 -4.79
N ILE A 85 -0.44 4.99 -6.07
CA ILE A 85 -0.04 6.32 -6.55
C ILE A 85 -1.00 7.38 -6.02
N LEU A 86 -2.31 7.13 -6.05
CA LEU A 86 -3.32 8.06 -5.54
C LEU A 86 -3.14 8.36 -4.05
N THR A 87 -2.78 7.35 -3.25
CA THR A 87 -2.68 7.52 -1.80
C THR A 87 -1.46 8.32 -1.36
N VAL A 88 -0.40 8.37 -2.17
CA VAL A 88 0.83 9.11 -1.81
C VAL A 88 0.87 10.51 -2.39
N ASN A 89 -0.09 10.90 -3.21
CA ASN A 89 -0.15 12.22 -3.83
C ASN A 89 -1.05 13.17 -3.05
N SER A 90 -0.92 14.48 -3.31
CA SER A 90 -1.82 15.48 -2.74
C SER A 90 -3.25 15.27 -3.23
N GLU A 91 -4.22 15.79 -2.49
CA GLU A 91 -5.64 15.68 -2.85
C GLU A 91 -5.90 16.14 -4.29
N THR A 92 -5.35 17.28 -4.69
CA THR A 92 -5.50 17.83 -6.03
C THR A 92 -4.95 16.87 -7.11
N THR A 93 -3.77 16.32 -6.86
CA THR A 93 -3.16 15.34 -7.75
C THR A 93 -3.97 14.05 -7.80
N SER A 94 -4.46 13.62 -6.64
CA SER A 94 -5.29 12.41 -6.53
C SER A 94 -6.58 12.55 -7.32
N ASP A 95 -7.25 13.70 -7.24
CA ASP A 95 -8.47 13.97 -8.02
C ASP A 95 -8.20 13.93 -9.52
N PHE A 96 -7.11 14.53 -9.97
CA PHE A 96 -6.72 14.55 -11.37
C PHE A 96 -6.46 13.12 -11.89
N ILE A 97 -5.71 12.32 -11.13
CA ILE A 97 -5.42 10.93 -11.50
C ILE A 97 -6.71 10.10 -11.49
N TYR A 98 -7.59 10.32 -10.52
CA TYR A 98 -8.88 9.66 -10.45
C TYR A 98 -9.71 9.90 -11.72
N HIS A 99 -9.79 11.14 -12.18
CA HIS A 99 -10.48 11.46 -13.43
C HIS A 99 -9.90 10.73 -14.62
N ILE A 100 -8.58 10.67 -14.73
CA ILE A 100 -7.91 9.94 -15.81
C ILE A 100 -8.28 8.45 -15.77
N VAL A 101 -8.25 7.84 -14.58
CA VAL A 101 -8.60 6.43 -14.40
C VAL A 101 -10.05 6.16 -14.80
N MET A 102 -10.97 7.02 -14.37
CA MET A 102 -12.40 6.87 -14.72
C MET A 102 -12.62 7.01 -16.22
N CYS A 103 -11.99 7.98 -16.87
CA CYS A 103 -12.05 8.12 -18.32
C CYS A 103 -11.53 6.89 -19.03
N SER A 104 -10.42 6.32 -18.56
CA SER A 104 -9.84 5.10 -19.12
C SER A 104 -10.78 3.90 -18.97
N ASN A 105 -11.46 3.79 -17.83
CA ASN A 105 -12.44 2.72 -17.61
C ASN A 105 -13.62 2.84 -18.55
N ASP A 106 -14.14 4.04 -18.75
CA ASP A 106 -15.24 4.28 -19.68
C ASP A 106 -14.84 3.96 -21.12
N PHE A 107 -13.61 4.32 -21.49
CA PHE A 107 -13.07 3.99 -22.80
C PHE A 107 -12.96 2.48 -23.01
N CYS A 108 -12.47 1.76 -22.01
CA CYS A 108 -12.39 0.29 -22.04
C CYS A 108 -13.77 -0.35 -22.17
N LYS A 109 -14.77 0.17 -21.47
CA LYS A 109 -16.16 -0.32 -21.58
C LYS A 109 -16.68 -0.14 -22.99
N LYS A 110 -16.47 1.03 -23.59
CA LYS A 110 -16.89 1.30 -24.98
C LYS A 110 -16.25 0.33 -25.97
N ILE A 111 -14.95 0.04 -25.82
CA ILE A 111 -14.28 -0.92 -26.67
C ILE A 111 -14.90 -2.30 -26.53
N LYS A 112 -15.20 -2.73 -25.32
CA LYS A 112 -15.84 -4.03 -25.06
C LYS A 112 -17.23 -4.11 -25.68
N GLU A 113 -18.01 -3.04 -25.62
CA GLU A 113 -19.34 -2.98 -26.23
C GLU A 113 -19.25 -3.05 -27.75
N GLU A 114 -18.30 -2.35 -28.38
CA GLU A 114 -18.09 -2.40 -29.81
C GLU A 114 -17.65 -3.79 -30.28
N ASN A 115 -16.86 -4.49 -29.50
CA ASN A 115 -16.39 -5.84 -29.83
C ASN A 115 -17.44 -6.94 -29.64
N LYS A 116 -18.58 -6.63 -29.00
CA LYS A 116 -19.69 -7.57 -28.83
C LYS A 116 -20.65 -7.62 -30.03
N ASN A 117 -20.47 -6.72 -30.96
CA ASN A 117 -21.26 -6.70 -32.19
C ASN A 117 -20.42 -7.35 -33.30
#